data_4f26713254ba13cc86d14e0983a2e60f
#
_entry.id   4f26713254ba13cc86d14e0983a2e60f
#
_cell.length_a   1.000
_cell.length_b   1.000
_cell.length_c   1.000
_cell.angle_alpha   90.00
_cell.angle_beta   90.00
_cell.angle_gamma   90.00
#
_symmetry.space_group_name_H-M   'P 1'
#
loop_
_entity.id
_entity.type
_entity.pdbx_description
1 polymer ?
#
loop_
_entity_poly.entity_id
_entity_poly.type
_entity_poly.pdbx_seq_one_letter_code
_entity_poly.pdbx_strand_id
1 'polypeptide(L)'
;MITQMQNLTDAEHAILNQTWRGKKILSYLQAYGFDYEFCRSFRLTEGEKTGWMLLFNATLMICAEKPVALEETKTFVEMHLPFRIECPASFLPTLVTLPNYQKLRRTMFVLTPQPVSEEFQPEAVQKQPDLTAVYQILHEGFPNLLSYPLWLTDTSHRCRHGISQVLTYRDSTTVTILFDIENHVLVGQVATCAAARGSGYARDFLHWLANQLQQQGKYAVLYALDIRVSFYQEIGFEAADTEWVLERLDIEKEDVTKGALQ
;
A
#
# COMPACT_ATOMS: atom_id res chain seq x y z
N MET A 1 23.22 7.92 9.76
CA MET A 1 23.41 8.78 8.55
C MET A 1 22.41 8.37 7.48
N ILE A 2 21.78 9.34 6.82
CA ILE A 2 20.83 9.12 5.70
C ILE A 2 21.49 9.61 4.42
N THR A 3 21.60 8.74 3.41
CA THR A 3 22.21 9.08 2.12
C THR A 3 21.26 8.74 0.99
N GLN A 4 21.01 9.66 0.07
CA GLN A 4 20.18 9.39 -1.11
C GLN A 4 20.87 8.35 -2.00
N MET A 5 20.09 7.38 -2.46
CA MET A 5 20.57 6.32 -3.34
C MET A 5 20.48 6.75 -4.80
N GLN A 6 21.45 6.29 -5.60
CA GLN A 6 21.49 6.42 -7.05
C GLN A 6 21.48 5.05 -7.74
N ASN A 7 21.66 3.98 -6.97
CA ASN A 7 21.62 2.60 -7.43
C ASN A 7 21.30 1.66 -6.27
N LEU A 8 21.01 0.44 -6.59
CA LEU A 8 20.81 -0.67 -5.68
C LEU A 8 21.78 -1.79 -6.07
N THR A 9 22.55 -2.31 -5.12
CA THR A 9 23.41 -3.47 -5.35
C THR A 9 22.60 -4.76 -5.28
N ASP A 10 23.11 -5.84 -5.89
CA ASP A 10 22.46 -7.17 -5.84
C ASP A 10 22.29 -7.67 -4.40
N ALA A 11 23.24 -7.40 -3.51
CA ALA A 11 23.16 -7.76 -2.11
C ALA A 11 22.03 -7.01 -1.39
N GLU A 12 21.86 -5.72 -1.64
CA GLU A 12 20.76 -4.91 -1.08
C GLU A 12 19.42 -5.36 -1.63
N HIS A 13 19.34 -5.65 -2.94
CA HIS A 13 18.15 -6.21 -3.57
C HIS A 13 17.74 -7.50 -2.88
N ALA A 14 18.68 -8.43 -2.67
CA ALA A 14 18.43 -9.70 -2.00
C ALA A 14 17.89 -9.51 -0.56
N ILE A 15 18.42 -8.53 0.19
CA ILE A 15 17.91 -8.23 1.55
C ILE A 15 16.50 -7.62 1.51
N LEU A 16 16.27 -6.62 0.67
CA LEU A 16 14.95 -6.01 0.51
C LEU A 16 13.91 -7.04 0.10
N ASN A 17 14.29 -7.99 -0.74
CA ASN A 17 13.39 -9.03 -1.22
C ASN A 17 12.96 -10.04 -0.14
N GLN A 18 13.53 -10.04 1.05
CA GLN A 18 13.15 -10.94 2.15
C GLN A 18 11.88 -10.51 2.89
N THR A 19 11.44 -9.26 2.75
CA THR A 19 10.30 -8.72 3.50
C THR A 19 9.26 -8.09 2.59
N TRP A 20 7.98 -8.10 3.01
CA TRP A 20 6.90 -7.43 2.28
C TRP A 20 7.15 -5.94 2.08
N ARG A 21 7.72 -5.28 3.09
CA ARG A 21 8.05 -3.85 3.05
C ARG A 21 9.20 -3.58 2.09
N GLY A 22 10.22 -4.44 2.08
CA GLY A 22 11.30 -4.37 1.12
C GLY A 22 10.83 -4.63 -0.31
N LYS A 23 9.99 -5.66 -0.55
CA LYS A 23 9.37 -5.90 -1.85
C LYS A 23 8.53 -4.69 -2.33
N LYS A 24 7.84 -4.04 -1.40
CA LYS A 24 7.11 -2.80 -1.73
C LYS A 24 8.06 -1.71 -2.21
N ILE A 25 9.18 -1.47 -1.52
CA ILE A 25 10.22 -0.53 -1.97
C ILE A 25 10.75 -0.94 -3.35
N LEU A 26 11.10 -2.21 -3.55
CA LEU A 26 11.57 -2.72 -4.84
C LEU A 26 10.55 -2.47 -5.96
N SER A 27 9.25 -2.61 -5.70
CA SER A 27 8.21 -2.37 -6.70
C SER A 27 8.18 -0.92 -7.19
N TYR A 28 8.47 0.04 -6.32
CA TYR A 28 8.60 1.45 -6.71
C TYR A 28 9.90 1.71 -7.46
N LEU A 29 11.02 1.13 -7.02
CA LEU A 29 12.29 1.26 -7.73
C LEU A 29 12.25 0.63 -9.12
N GLN A 30 11.56 -0.48 -9.31
CA GLN A 30 11.33 -1.08 -10.64
C GLN A 30 10.45 -0.20 -11.52
N ALA A 31 9.45 0.48 -10.95
CA ALA A 31 8.56 1.34 -11.71
C ALA A 31 9.21 2.68 -12.09
N TYR A 32 9.97 3.31 -11.19
CA TYR A 32 10.41 4.70 -11.30
C TYR A 32 11.94 4.88 -11.34
N GLY A 33 12.70 3.88 -10.92
CA GLY A 33 14.16 4.06 -10.80
C GLY A 33 14.53 5.02 -9.67
N PHE A 34 15.57 5.83 -9.91
CA PHE A 34 16.19 6.72 -8.90
C PHE A 34 16.11 8.22 -9.25
N ASP A 35 15.59 8.58 -10.42
CA ASP A 35 15.74 9.92 -10.99
C ASP A 35 14.55 10.87 -10.73
N TYR A 36 13.43 10.34 -10.17
CA TYR A 36 12.24 11.15 -9.95
C TYR A 36 12.24 11.80 -8.56
N GLU A 37 11.99 13.10 -8.50
CA GLU A 37 11.90 13.86 -7.23
C GLU A 37 10.77 13.39 -6.34
N PHE A 38 9.66 12.88 -6.90
CA PHE A 38 8.53 12.35 -6.15
C PHE A 38 8.74 10.90 -5.67
N CYS A 39 9.81 10.23 -6.11
CA CYS A 39 10.16 8.85 -5.73
C CYS A 39 11.66 8.79 -5.39
N ARG A 40 11.99 9.13 -4.15
CA ARG A 40 13.39 9.20 -3.68
C ARG A 40 13.69 8.08 -2.71
N SER A 41 14.75 7.36 -2.95
CA SER A 41 15.24 6.30 -2.08
C SER A 41 16.48 6.71 -1.31
N PHE A 42 16.62 6.19 -0.09
CA PHE A 42 17.69 6.52 0.82
C PHE A 42 18.21 5.26 1.51
N ARG A 43 19.54 5.24 1.75
CA ARG A 43 20.20 4.25 2.59
C ARG A 43 20.38 4.83 3.99
N LEU A 44 20.02 4.05 5.00
CA LEU A 44 20.25 4.33 6.41
C LEU A 44 21.50 3.56 6.86
N THR A 45 22.43 4.22 7.53
CA THR A 45 23.63 3.56 8.07
C THR A 45 23.94 4.06 9.49
N GLU A 46 24.30 3.14 10.40
CA GLU A 46 24.74 3.43 11.76
C GLU A 46 25.69 2.30 12.22
N GLY A 47 27.00 2.55 12.16
CA GLY A 47 28.01 1.51 12.31
C GLY A 47 27.83 0.43 11.23
N GLU A 48 27.67 -0.83 11.65
CA GLU A 48 27.43 -1.96 10.74
C GLU A 48 25.94 -2.16 10.37
N LYS A 49 25.03 -1.40 11.00
CA LYS A 49 23.60 -1.51 10.71
C LYS A 49 23.25 -0.77 9.43
N THR A 50 22.39 -1.39 8.63
CA THR A 50 21.90 -0.83 7.39
C THR A 50 20.37 -0.94 7.31
N GLY A 51 19.73 0.03 6.66
CA GLY A 51 18.33 0.03 6.33
C GLY A 51 18.07 0.87 5.08
N TRP A 52 16.85 0.87 4.63
CA TRP A 52 16.41 1.59 3.41
C TRP A 52 15.14 2.35 3.69
N MET A 53 15.03 3.51 3.05
CA MET A 53 13.80 4.29 3.01
C MET A 53 13.45 4.62 1.57
N LEU A 54 12.16 4.73 1.32
CA LEU A 54 11.65 5.30 0.08
C LEU A 54 10.56 6.30 0.40
N LEU A 55 10.73 7.53 -0.07
CA LEU A 55 9.72 8.58 -0.02
C LEU A 55 9.05 8.66 -1.39
N PHE A 56 7.81 8.21 -1.47
CA PHE A 56 6.97 8.28 -2.66
C PHE A 56 5.83 9.26 -2.43
N ASN A 57 5.84 10.38 -3.14
CA ASN A 57 4.92 11.50 -2.88
C ASN A 57 4.90 11.85 -1.38
N ALA A 58 3.79 11.58 -0.71
CA ALA A 58 3.59 11.82 0.71
C ALA A 58 3.65 10.55 1.59
N THR A 59 4.17 9.43 1.07
CA THR A 59 4.32 8.19 1.82
C THR A 59 5.80 7.85 2.01
N LEU A 60 6.21 7.71 3.27
CA LEU A 60 7.54 7.23 3.64
C LEU A 60 7.46 5.74 4.00
N MET A 61 8.23 4.91 3.33
CA MET A 61 8.39 3.48 3.61
C MET A 61 9.78 3.23 4.16
N ILE A 62 9.90 2.52 5.28
CA ILE A 62 11.17 2.20 5.94
C ILE A 62 11.30 0.69 6.03
N CYS A 63 12.41 0.13 5.55
CA CYS A 63 12.76 -1.27 5.66
C CYS A 63 14.12 -1.41 6.34
N ALA A 64 14.14 -2.04 7.52
CA ALA A 64 15.36 -2.36 8.25
C ALA A 64 15.08 -3.55 9.18
N GLU A 65 16.04 -4.43 9.33
CA GLU A 65 15.96 -5.56 10.27
C GLU A 65 16.09 -5.08 11.72
N LYS A 66 16.99 -4.14 11.97
CA LYS A 66 17.27 -3.56 13.29
C LYS A 66 17.06 -2.05 13.26
N PRO A 67 16.81 -1.42 14.42
CA PRO A 67 16.76 0.04 14.51
C PRO A 67 18.09 0.64 14.03
N VAL A 68 18.03 1.60 13.13
CA VAL A 68 19.17 2.27 12.52
C VAL A 68 18.83 3.73 12.24
N ALA A 69 19.74 4.64 12.59
CA ALA A 69 19.64 6.09 12.35
C ALA A 69 18.28 6.67 12.80
N LEU A 70 17.81 6.31 14.00
CA LEU A 70 16.45 6.64 14.47
C LEU A 70 16.23 8.16 14.58
N GLU A 71 17.17 8.89 15.20
CA GLU A 71 17.04 10.33 15.39
C GLU A 71 17.12 11.09 14.07
N GLU A 72 18.02 10.67 13.18
CA GLU A 72 18.08 11.26 11.83
C GLU A 72 16.80 10.93 11.02
N THR A 73 16.23 9.74 11.22
CA THR A 73 14.94 9.38 10.58
C THR A 73 13.81 10.25 11.11
N LYS A 74 13.78 10.53 12.42
CA LYS A 74 12.82 11.45 13.03
C LYS A 74 12.96 12.84 12.43
N THR A 75 14.18 13.39 12.39
CA THR A 75 14.46 14.70 11.78
C THR A 75 14.06 14.73 10.29
N PHE A 76 14.34 13.64 9.56
CA PHE A 76 13.91 13.51 8.16
C PHE A 76 12.38 13.61 8.02
N VAL A 77 11.62 12.96 8.90
CA VAL A 77 10.16 13.05 8.92
C VAL A 77 9.69 14.46 9.24
N GLU A 78 10.30 15.15 10.21
CA GLU A 78 10.00 16.54 10.57
C GLU A 78 10.24 17.51 9.39
N MET A 79 11.27 17.25 8.59
CA MET A 79 11.58 18.08 7.41
C MET A 79 10.66 17.83 6.21
N HIS A 80 10.23 16.58 5.99
CA HIS A 80 9.48 16.18 4.80
C HIS A 80 7.97 16.06 5.03
N LEU A 81 7.53 15.95 6.28
CA LEU A 81 6.14 15.86 6.71
C LEU A 81 5.29 14.87 5.87
N PRO A 82 5.73 13.62 5.71
CA PRO A 82 4.95 12.66 4.94
C PRO A 82 3.57 12.47 5.56
N PHE A 83 2.54 12.28 4.74
CA PHE A 83 1.20 11.98 5.23
C PHE A 83 1.15 10.61 5.91
N ARG A 84 1.87 9.61 5.34
CA ARG A 84 1.91 8.25 5.88
C ARG A 84 3.34 7.77 6.06
N ILE A 85 3.58 7.08 7.18
CA ILE A 85 4.85 6.41 7.46
C ILE A 85 4.58 4.93 7.70
N GLU A 86 5.19 4.08 6.89
CA GLU A 86 5.18 2.63 7.04
C GLU A 86 6.56 2.19 7.52
N CYS A 87 6.67 1.69 8.75
CA CYS A 87 7.96 1.38 9.34
C CYS A 87 7.93 0.08 10.16
N PRO A 88 9.09 -0.55 10.40
CA PRO A 88 9.21 -1.64 11.36
C PRO A 88 8.77 -1.21 12.77
N ALA A 89 8.25 -2.15 13.56
CA ALA A 89 7.84 -1.89 14.94
C ALA A 89 8.96 -1.27 15.79
N SER A 90 10.21 -1.57 15.48
CA SER A 90 11.40 -1.04 16.16
C SER A 90 11.62 0.49 15.97
N PHE A 91 10.99 1.11 14.97
CA PHE A 91 11.02 2.56 14.74
C PHE A 91 9.91 3.31 15.48
N LEU A 92 8.83 2.61 15.85
CA LEU A 92 7.65 3.23 16.46
C LEU A 92 7.96 4.01 17.73
N PRO A 93 8.77 3.52 18.71
CA PRO A 93 9.00 4.26 19.95
C PRO A 93 9.54 5.68 19.71
N THR A 94 10.37 5.86 18.67
CA THR A 94 10.89 7.18 18.28
C THR A 94 9.88 7.98 17.47
N LEU A 95 9.23 7.37 16.49
CA LEU A 95 8.37 8.09 15.56
C LEU A 95 6.99 8.45 16.12
N VAL A 96 6.45 7.72 17.09
CA VAL A 96 5.18 8.08 17.76
C VAL A 96 5.29 9.34 18.61
N THR A 97 6.52 9.83 18.91
CA THR A 97 6.73 11.09 19.59
C THR A 97 6.52 12.31 18.69
N LEU A 98 6.40 12.10 17.38
CA LEU A 98 6.13 13.18 16.42
C LEU A 98 4.74 13.76 16.65
N PRO A 99 4.59 15.10 16.73
CA PRO A 99 3.29 15.71 16.84
C PRO A 99 2.47 15.48 15.57
N ASN A 100 1.16 15.47 15.72
CA ASN A 100 0.19 15.37 14.62
C ASN A 100 0.24 14.05 13.81
N TYR A 101 0.77 12.97 14.37
CA TYR A 101 0.66 11.64 13.80
C TYR A 101 -0.17 10.71 14.68
N GLN A 102 -1.14 10.04 14.08
CA GLN A 102 -1.88 8.96 14.73
C GLN A 102 -1.31 7.60 14.30
N LYS A 103 -1.32 6.66 15.25
CA LYS A 103 -0.91 5.28 15.00
C LYS A 103 -2.12 4.44 14.61
N LEU A 104 -2.07 3.80 13.45
CA LEU A 104 -3.11 2.91 12.94
C LEU A 104 -2.56 1.49 12.82
N ARG A 105 -3.39 0.52 13.17
CA ARG A 105 -3.08 -0.90 13.00
C ARG A 105 -3.59 -1.38 11.64
N ARG A 106 -2.78 -2.20 10.98
CA ARG A 106 -3.18 -2.98 9.80
C ARG A 106 -2.91 -4.45 10.05
N THR A 107 -3.88 -5.30 9.77
CA THR A 107 -3.71 -6.75 9.82
C THR A 107 -3.37 -7.24 8.42
N MET A 108 -2.32 -8.05 8.30
CA MET A 108 -1.97 -8.75 7.08
C MET A 108 -2.78 -10.04 6.99
N PHE A 109 -3.49 -10.22 5.90
CA PHE A 109 -4.22 -11.44 5.57
C PHE A 109 -3.55 -12.17 4.41
N VAL A 110 -3.43 -13.49 4.54
CA VAL A 110 -3.07 -14.37 3.42
C VAL A 110 -4.32 -14.64 2.61
N LEU A 111 -4.23 -14.48 1.31
CA LEU A 111 -5.31 -14.84 0.39
C LEU A 111 -5.29 -16.36 0.18
N THR A 112 -5.87 -17.08 1.15
CA THR A 112 -6.02 -18.53 1.06
C THR A 112 -7.12 -18.88 0.06
N PRO A 113 -6.90 -19.87 -0.82
CA PRO A 113 -7.92 -20.35 -1.74
C PRO A 113 -9.19 -20.78 -1.02
N GLN A 114 -10.31 -20.35 -1.52
CA GLN A 114 -11.65 -20.63 -1.00
C GLN A 114 -12.58 -21.05 -2.16
N PRO A 115 -13.65 -21.80 -1.88
CA PRO A 115 -14.67 -22.06 -2.89
C PRO A 115 -15.28 -20.73 -3.39
N VAL A 116 -15.45 -20.62 -4.68
CA VAL A 116 -16.13 -19.49 -5.33
C VAL A 116 -17.59 -19.86 -5.50
N SER A 117 -18.50 -18.91 -5.31
CA SER A 117 -19.95 -19.11 -5.54
C SER A 117 -20.20 -19.59 -6.98
N GLU A 118 -21.20 -20.46 -7.17
CA GLU A 118 -21.65 -20.91 -8.49
C GLU A 118 -22.21 -19.75 -9.35
N GLU A 119 -22.64 -18.66 -8.69
CA GLU A 119 -23.14 -17.46 -9.38
C GLU A 119 -22.02 -16.56 -9.90
N PHE A 120 -20.78 -16.79 -9.50
CA PHE A 120 -19.64 -16.00 -9.96
C PHE A 120 -19.33 -16.30 -11.42
N GLN A 121 -19.19 -15.25 -12.21
CA GLN A 121 -18.95 -15.32 -13.65
C GLN A 121 -17.51 -14.85 -13.96
N PRO A 122 -16.53 -15.76 -14.12
CA PRO A 122 -15.15 -15.38 -14.42
C PRO A 122 -14.99 -14.52 -15.68
N GLU A 123 -15.89 -14.66 -16.65
CA GLU A 123 -15.96 -13.87 -17.88
C GLU A 123 -16.35 -12.42 -17.66
N ALA A 124 -16.99 -12.11 -16.53
CA ALA A 124 -17.31 -10.75 -16.12
C ALA A 124 -16.13 -10.02 -15.44
N VAL A 125 -14.99 -10.70 -15.28
CA VAL A 125 -13.76 -10.08 -14.77
C VAL A 125 -13.03 -9.40 -15.91
N GLN A 126 -12.87 -8.09 -15.79
CA GLN A 126 -12.05 -7.29 -16.72
C GLN A 126 -10.64 -7.16 -16.17
N LYS A 127 -9.65 -7.52 -17.00
CA LYS A 127 -8.21 -7.43 -16.68
C LYS A 127 -7.55 -6.12 -17.13
N GLN A 128 -8.26 -5.33 -17.89
CA GLN A 128 -7.86 -4.00 -18.39
C GLN A 128 -9.10 -3.08 -18.36
N PRO A 129 -9.62 -2.73 -17.16
CA PRO A 129 -10.80 -1.90 -17.04
C PRO A 129 -10.51 -0.44 -17.40
N ASP A 130 -11.57 0.34 -17.63
CA ASP A 130 -11.47 1.79 -17.67
C ASP A 130 -11.06 2.33 -16.29
N LEU A 131 -9.89 2.93 -16.21
CA LEU A 131 -9.35 3.46 -14.95
C LEU A 131 -10.18 4.63 -14.41
N THR A 132 -10.94 5.35 -15.24
CA THR A 132 -11.84 6.40 -14.77
C THR A 132 -12.99 5.79 -13.94
N ALA A 133 -13.61 4.72 -14.46
CA ALA A 133 -14.64 4.00 -13.72
C ALA A 133 -14.11 3.36 -12.44
N VAL A 134 -12.89 2.78 -12.50
CA VAL A 134 -12.20 2.23 -11.31
C VAL A 134 -12.01 3.31 -10.24
N TYR A 135 -11.54 4.49 -10.63
CA TYR A 135 -11.33 5.59 -9.69
C TYR A 135 -12.63 5.99 -8.97
N GLN A 136 -13.74 6.03 -9.68
CA GLN A 136 -15.05 6.34 -9.07
C GLN A 136 -15.43 5.32 -7.99
N ILE A 137 -15.25 4.02 -8.27
CA ILE A 137 -15.49 2.96 -7.28
C ILE A 137 -14.59 3.12 -6.06
N LEU A 138 -13.30 3.40 -6.29
CA LEU A 138 -12.32 3.58 -5.21
C LEU A 138 -12.62 4.82 -4.38
N HIS A 139 -13.02 5.92 -5.00
CA HIS A 139 -13.32 7.18 -4.31
C HIS A 139 -14.48 7.05 -3.33
N GLU A 140 -15.46 6.17 -3.60
CA GLU A 140 -16.54 5.86 -2.66
C GLU A 140 -16.07 5.06 -1.43
N GLY A 141 -14.98 4.33 -1.54
CA GLY A 141 -14.46 3.42 -0.49
C GLY A 141 -13.25 3.93 0.29
N PHE A 142 -12.53 4.92 -0.26
CA PHE A 142 -11.27 5.42 0.27
C PHE A 142 -11.28 6.94 0.37
N PRO A 143 -11.62 7.53 1.54
CA PRO A 143 -11.72 8.98 1.70
C PRO A 143 -10.39 9.72 1.47
N ASN A 144 -9.25 9.05 1.72
CA ASN A 144 -7.90 9.60 1.54
C ASN A 144 -7.25 9.14 0.23
N LEU A 145 -8.04 8.80 -0.79
CA LEU A 145 -7.51 8.48 -2.11
C LEU A 145 -6.86 9.73 -2.72
N LEU A 146 -5.71 9.55 -3.39
CA LEU A 146 -5.07 10.62 -4.15
C LEU A 146 -6.06 11.21 -5.17
N SER A 147 -5.87 12.48 -5.51
CA SER A 147 -6.67 13.12 -6.58
C SER A 147 -6.56 12.32 -7.88
N TYR A 148 -7.62 12.34 -8.68
CA TYR A 148 -7.71 11.54 -9.91
C TYR A 148 -6.48 11.65 -10.82
N PRO A 149 -5.94 12.84 -11.13
CA PRO A 149 -4.77 12.93 -12.01
C PRO A 149 -3.54 12.22 -11.44
N LEU A 150 -3.29 12.35 -10.13
CA LEU A 150 -2.14 11.72 -9.48
C LEU A 150 -2.31 10.19 -9.41
N TRP A 151 -3.50 9.72 -9.02
CA TRP A 151 -3.81 8.30 -8.97
C TRP A 151 -3.72 7.66 -10.35
N LEU A 152 -4.31 8.30 -11.38
CA LEU A 152 -4.30 7.80 -12.75
C LEU A 152 -2.88 7.71 -13.29
N THR A 153 -2.06 8.73 -13.07
CA THR A 153 -0.67 8.77 -13.52
C THR A 153 0.14 7.64 -12.90
N ASP A 154 0.10 7.47 -11.58
CA ASP A 154 0.80 6.38 -10.89
C ASP A 154 0.30 5.01 -11.34
N THR A 155 -1.02 4.79 -11.29
CA THR A 155 -1.63 3.49 -11.62
C THR A 155 -1.33 3.09 -13.07
N SER A 156 -1.56 3.98 -14.03
CA SER A 156 -1.31 3.69 -15.45
C SER A 156 0.18 3.47 -15.75
N HIS A 157 1.07 4.22 -15.09
CA HIS A 157 2.50 4.01 -15.22
C HIS A 157 2.91 2.62 -14.73
N ARG A 158 2.53 2.26 -13.52
CA ARG A 158 2.87 0.95 -12.92
C ARG A 158 2.25 -0.23 -13.68
N CYS A 159 1.02 -0.08 -14.19
CA CYS A 159 0.40 -1.10 -15.05
C CYS A 159 1.17 -1.28 -16.37
N ARG A 160 1.59 -0.19 -17.02
CA ARG A 160 2.39 -0.26 -18.27
C ARG A 160 3.77 -0.88 -18.06
N HIS A 161 4.35 -0.73 -16.88
CA HIS A 161 5.62 -1.38 -16.51
C HIS A 161 5.45 -2.82 -15.99
N GLY A 162 4.21 -3.35 -15.98
CA GLY A 162 3.95 -4.72 -15.53
C GLY A 162 4.09 -4.94 -14.02
N ILE A 163 4.18 -3.87 -13.23
CA ILE A 163 4.33 -3.92 -11.78
C ILE A 163 2.98 -4.11 -11.09
N SER A 164 1.94 -3.43 -11.59
CA SER A 164 0.59 -3.46 -11.04
C SER A 164 -0.41 -3.96 -12.07
N GLN A 165 -1.52 -4.52 -11.59
CA GLN A 165 -2.66 -4.88 -12.42
C GLN A 165 -3.96 -4.48 -11.71
N VAL A 166 -4.80 -3.73 -12.40
CA VAL A 166 -6.14 -3.40 -11.94
C VAL A 166 -7.13 -4.36 -12.55
N LEU A 167 -8.02 -4.89 -11.72
CA LEU A 167 -9.07 -5.83 -12.10
C LEU A 167 -10.41 -5.28 -11.65
N THR A 168 -11.46 -5.51 -12.45
CA THR A 168 -12.85 -5.24 -12.02
C THR A 168 -13.74 -6.43 -12.25
N TYR A 169 -14.80 -6.52 -11.46
CA TYR A 169 -15.87 -7.49 -11.62
C TYR A 169 -17.20 -6.77 -11.75
N ARG A 170 -17.91 -7.05 -12.87
CA ARG A 170 -19.23 -6.45 -13.19
C ARG A 170 -19.24 -4.92 -13.10
N ASP A 171 -18.17 -4.25 -13.46
CA ASP A 171 -17.98 -2.81 -13.39
C ASP A 171 -18.38 -2.15 -12.05
N SER A 172 -18.45 -2.94 -10.99
CA SER A 172 -18.95 -2.54 -9.68
C SER A 172 -17.98 -2.81 -8.53
N THR A 173 -17.09 -3.77 -8.70
CA THR A 173 -16.09 -4.14 -7.69
C THR A 173 -14.71 -4.13 -8.31
N THR A 174 -13.75 -3.49 -7.64
CA THR A 174 -12.35 -3.43 -8.07
C THR A 174 -11.42 -4.08 -7.07
N VAL A 175 -10.35 -4.66 -7.58
CA VAL A 175 -9.20 -5.19 -6.83
C VAL A 175 -7.94 -4.83 -7.60
N THR A 176 -6.91 -4.35 -6.92
CA THR A 176 -5.62 -4.05 -7.55
C THR A 176 -4.54 -4.99 -7.02
N ILE A 177 -3.84 -5.68 -7.90
CA ILE A 177 -2.53 -6.24 -7.63
C ILE A 177 -1.57 -5.05 -7.60
N LEU A 178 -1.13 -4.66 -6.41
CA LEU A 178 -0.23 -3.52 -6.21
C LEU A 178 1.18 -3.82 -6.69
N PHE A 179 1.64 -5.05 -6.51
CA PHE A 179 2.85 -5.58 -7.13
C PHE A 179 2.84 -7.12 -7.13
N ASP A 180 3.65 -7.68 -8.03
CA ASP A 180 4.00 -9.08 -8.11
C ASP A 180 5.52 -9.19 -8.26
N ILE A 181 6.22 -9.53 -7.17
CA ILE A 181 7.68 -9.63 -7.12
C ILE A 181 8.06 -11.02 -6.65
N GLU A 182 8.77 -11.77 -7.50
CA GLU A 182 9.22 -13.12 -7.22
C GLU A 182 8.12 -14.02 -6.62
N ASN A 183 6.97 -14.05 -7.29
CA ASN A 183 5.79 -14.80 -6.88
C ASN A 183 5.16 -14.36 -5.54
N HIS A 184 5.52 -13.19 -5.02
CA HIS A 184 4.88 -12.57 -3.88
C HIS A 184 4.01 -11.40 -4.35
N VAL A 185 2.72 -11.54 -4.13
CA VAL A 185 1.71 -10.59 -4.63
C VAL A 185 1.11 -9.80 -3.47
N LEU A 186 1.18 -8.47 -3.57
CA LEU A 186 0.43 -7.61 -2.68
C LEU A 186 -0.86 -7.15 -3.36
N VAL A 187 -1.99 -7.49 -2.75
CA VAL A 187 -3.32 -7.09 -3.20
C VAL A 187 -3.80 -5.90 -2.36
N GLY A 188 -4.51 -4.98 -2.97
CA GLY A 188 -5.08 -3.83 -2.30
C GLY A 188 -6.17 -3.15 -3.11
N GLN A 189 -6.58 -1.96 -2.65
CA GLN A 189 -7.62 -1.17 -3.31
C GLN A 189 -8.89 -1.98 -3.62
N VAL A 190 -9.31 -2.82 -2.65
CA VAL A 190 -10.53 -3.62 -2.74
C VAL A 190 -11.72 -2.73 -2.41
N ALA A 191 -12.59 -2.49 -3.37
CA ALA A 191 -13.79 -1.66 -3.19
C ALA A 191 -14.94 -2.17 -4.04
N THR A 192 -16.16 -1.95 -3.54
CA THR A 192 -17.42 -2.17 -4.27
C THR A 192 -18.23 -0.88 -4.23
N CYS A 193 -18.73 -0.42 -5.37
CA CYS A 193 -19.59 0.76 -5.45
C CYS A 193 -20.83 0.60 -4.56
N ALA A 194 -21.36 1.69 -4.05
CA ALA A 194 -22.47 1.68 -3.07
C ALA A 194 -23.68 0.86 -3.55
N ALA A 195 -24.03 0.97 -4.83
CA ALA A 195 -25.17 0.28 -5.40
C ALA A 195 -25.06 -1.26 -5.43
N ALA A 196 -23.82 -1.80 -5.39
CA ALA A 196 -23.56 -3.23 -5.44
C ALA A 196 -23.06 -3.82 -4.09
N ARG A 197 -23.00 -3.02 -3.03
CA ARG A 197 -22.63 -3.52 -1.70
C ARG A 197 -23.65 -4.53 -1.18
N GLY A 198 -23.18 -5.52 -0.44
CA GLY A 198 -24.03 -6.61 0.08
C GLY A 198 -24.32 -7.75 -0.90
N SER A 199 -23.92 -7.63 -2.19
CA SER A 199 -24.14 -8.67 -3.21
C SER A 199 -23.13 -9.82 -3.18
N GLY A 200 -22.17 -9.83 -2.24
CA GLY A 200 -21.12 -10.85 -2.15
C GLY A 200 -19.99 -10.72 -3.18
N TYR A 201 -20.04 -9.72 -4.08
CA TYR A 201 -19.08 -9.59 -5.19
C TYR A 201 -17.64 -9.48 -4.75
N ALA A 202 -17.33 -8.71 -3.70
CA ALA A 202 -15.95 -8.59 -3.21
C ALA A 202 -15.43 -9.93 -2.66
N ARG A 203 -16.25 -10.71 -1.95
CA ARG A 203 -15.90 -12.04 -1.45
C ARG A 203 -15.56 -12.97 -2.60
N ASP A 204 -16.48 -13.15 -3.53
CA ASP A 204 -16.34 -14.12 -4.61
C ASP A 204 -15.19 -13.74 -5.56
N PHE A 205 -15.01 -12.45 -5.80
CA PHE A 205 -13.92 -11.94 -6.62
C PHE A 205 -12.54 -12.16 -5.96
N LEU A 206 -12.43 -11.95 -4.64
CA LEU A 206 -11.20 -12.23 -3.90
C LEU A 206 -10.90 -13.73 -3.83
N HIS A 207 -11.92 -14.59 -3.65
CA HIS A 207 -11.76 -16.05 -3.70
C HIS A 207 -11.29 -16.51 -5.08
N TRP A 208 -11.92 -16.00 -6.14
CA TRP A 208 -11.47 -16.29 -7.51
C TRP A 208 -10.02 -15.85 -7.74
N LEU A 209 -9.66 -14.63 -7.32
CA LEU A 209 -8.29 -14.12 -7.46
C LEU A 209 -7.28 -14.96 -6.67
N ALA A 210 -7.60 -15.32 -5.42
CA ALA A 210 -6.75 -16.18 -4.59
C ALA A 210 -6.49 -17.53 -5.28
N ASN A 211 -7.53 -18.16 -5.84
CA ASN A 211 -7.41 -19.41 -6.59
C ASN A 211 -6.54 -19.24 -7.85
N GLN A 212 -6.71 -18.15 -8.61
CA GLN A 212 -5.89 -17.88 -9.80
C GLN A 212 -4.41 -17.68 -9.45
N LEU A 213 -4.12 -16.94 -8.38
CA LEU A 213 -2.75 -16.69 -7.93
C LEU A 213 -2.09 -17.97 -7.41
N GLN A 214 -2.81 -18.79 -6.65
CA GLN A 214 -2.30 -20.08 -6.18
C GLN A 214 -1.99 -21.04 -7.33
N GLN A 215 -2.86 -21.13 -8.33
CA GLN A 215 -2.61 -21.95 -9.54
C GLN A 215 -1.33 -21.53 -10.29
N GLN A 216 -0.93 -20.27 -10.16
CA GLN A 216 0.32 -19.74 -10.71
C GLN A 216 1.52 -19.93 -9.76
N GLY A 217 1.34 -20.57 -8.60
CA GLY A 217 2.40 -20.74 -7.60
C GLY A 217 2.75 -19.46 -6.85
N LYS A 218 1.83 -18.48 -6.79
CA LYS A 218 2.04 -17.18 -6.15
C LYS A 218 1.50 -17.17 -4.74
N TYR A 219 2.23 -16.49 -3.84
CA TYR A 219 1.83 -16.23 -2.48
C TYR A 219 1.30 -14.80 -2.36
N ALA A 220 0.01 -14.67 -2.05
CA ALA A 220 -0.67 -13.38 -2.06
C ALA A 220 -1.12 -12.96 -0.67
N VAL A 221 -0.94 -11.66 -0.36
CA VAL A 221 -1.41 -11.03 0.87
C VAL A 221 -2.10 -9.70 0.59
N LEU A 222 -2.87 -9.23 1.58
CA LEU A 222 -3.39 -7.88 1.64
C LEU A 222 -3.29 -7.32 3.06
N TYR A 223 -3.32 -6.00 3.19
CA TYR A 223 -3.38 -5.32 4.49
C TYR A 223 -4.74 -4.66 4.69
N ALA A 224 -5.35 -4.91 5.84
CA ALA A 224 -6.64 -4.37 6.23
C ALA A 224 -6.54 -3.49 7.49
N LEU A 225 -7.16 -2.32 7.47
CA LEU A 225 -7.40 -1.53 8.68
C LEU A 225 -8.41 -2.26 9.59
N ASP A 226 -8.39 -1.99 10.90
CA ASP A 226 -9.23 -2.65 11.90
C ASP A 226 -10.71 -2.71 11.53
N ILE A 227 -11.24 -1.65 10.91
CA ILE A 227 -12.65 -1.59 10.45
C ILE A 227 -13.00 -2.59 9.34
N ARG A 228 -12.01 -3.26 8.74
CA ARG A 228 -12.19 -4.25 7.66
C ARG A 228 -11.76 -5.66 8.05
N VAL A 229 -11.21 -5.84 9.23
CA VAL A 229 -10.68 -7.14 9.70
C VAL A 229 -11.77 -8.20 9.73
N SER A 230 -12.95 -7.89 10.28
CA SER A 230 -14.08 -8.83 10.35
C SER A 230 -14.48 -9.36 8.97
N PHE A 231 -14.56 -8.48 7.97
CA PHE A 231 -14.89 -8.89 6.60
C PHE A 231 -13.92 -9.93 6.04
N TYR A 232 -12.59 -9.73 6.19
CA TYR A 232 -11.63 -10.68 5.66
C TYR A 232 -11.63 -12.01 6.42
N GLN A 233 -11.88 -11.98 7.73
CA GLN A 233 -12.07 -13.20 8.55
C GLN A 233 -13.33 -13.96 8.14
N GLU A 234 -14.45 -13.26 7.95
CA GLU A 234 -15.73 -13.83 7.52
C GLU A 234 -15.66 -14.53 6.17
N ILE A 235 -14.86 -14.00 5.25
CA ILE A 235 -14.64 -14.64 3.94
C ILE A 235 -13.56 -15.73 3.96
N GLY A 236 -13.01 -16.08 5.14
CA GLY A 236 -12.12 -17.22 5.33
C GLY A 236 -10.64 -16.94 5.10
N PHE A 237 -10.20 -15.69 5.06
CA PHE A 237 -8.77 -15.37 4.96
C PHE A 237 -8.12 -15.39 6.35
N GLU A 238 -6.87 -15.85 6.40
CA GLU A 238 -6.13 -16.03 7.65
C GLU A 238 -5.28 -14.79 7.95
N ALA A 239 -5.42 -14.27 9.18
CA ALA A 239 -4.55 -13.22 9.68
C ALA A 239 -3.17 -13.80 9.99
N ALA A 240 -2.12 -13.27 9.34
CA ALA A 240 -0.75 -13.77 9.45
C ALA A 240 0.16 -12.85 10.25
N ASP A 241 -0.05 -11.53 10.20
CA ASP A 241 0.82 -10.56 10.86
C ASP A 241 0.06 -9.25 11.15
N THR A 242 0.68 -8.39 11.93
CA THR A 242 0.17 -7.06 12.25
C THR A 242 1.23 -6.01 11.96
N GLU A 243 0.87 -5.00 11.20
CA GLU A 243 1.72 -3.85 10.91
C GLU A 243 1.13 -2.57 11.49
N TRP A 244 2.00 -1.65 11.86
CA TRP A 244 1.62 -0.32 12.29
C TRP A 244 2.04 0.71 11.27
N VAL A 245 1.16 1.66 11.03
CA VAL A 245 1.46 2.84 10.21
C VAL A 245 1.18 4.09 11.02
N LEU A 246 1.90 5.16 10.72
CA LEU A 246 1.60 6.48 11.25
C LEU A 246 0.97 7.30 10.12
N GLU A 247 -0.16 7.92 10.39
CA GLU A 247 -0.80 8.87 9.48
C GLU A 247 -0.87 10.24 10.13
N ARG A 248 -0.48 11.26 9.37
CA ARG A 248 -0.55 12.63 9.84
C ARG A 248 -2.02 13.05 9.95
N LEU A 249 -2.37 13.61 11.10
CA LEU A 249 -3.62 14.31 11.28
C LEU A 249 -3.50 15.65 10.54
N ASP A 250 -4.25 15.82 9.45
CA ASP A 250 -4.37 17.14 8.87
C ASP A 250 -5.07 18.03 9.90
N ILE A 251 -4.40 19.08 10.33
CA ILE A 251 -5.03 20.11 11.13
C ILE A 251 -6.12 20.65 10.22
N GLU A 252 -7.39 20.38 10.55
CA GLU A 252 -8.51 21.03 9.90
C GLU A 252 -8.17 22.51 9.88
N LYS A 253 -8.22 23.16 8.72
CA LYS A 253 -8.11 24.60 8.62
C LYS A 253 -9.27 25.13 9.43
N GLU A 254 -9.01 25.45 10.72
CA GLU A 254 -9.96 26.19 11.53
C GLU A 254 -10.40 27.40 10.71
N ASP A 255 -11.71 27.52 10.59
CA ASP A 255 -12.43 28.59 9.94
C ASP A 255 -11.76 29.97 10.11
N VAL A 256 -10.92 30.35 9.16
CA VAL A 256 -10.42 31.72 9.03
C VAL A 256 -11.55 32.68 8.60
N THR A 257 -12.78 32.17 8.47
CA THR A 257 -13.95 32.95 8.05
C THR A 257 -14.77 33.57 9.18
N LYS A 258 -14.40 33.41 10.49
CA LYS A 258 -15.10 34.03 11.60
C LYS A 258 -14.43 35.29 12.19
N GLY A 259 -13.37 35.80 11.56
CA GLY A 259 -12.63 36.99 12.07
C GLY A 259 -12.75 38.28 11.28
N ALA A 260 -13.65 38.37 10.28
CA ALA A 260 -13.76 39.58 9.45
C ALA A 260 -15.17 40.15 9.42
N LEU A 261 -15.80 40.30 10.57
CA LEU A 261 -17.02 41.17 10.79
C LEU A 261 -17.11 41.53 12.26
N GLN A 262 -16.29 42.46 12.70
CA GLN A 262 -16.58 43.43 13.77
C GLN A 262 -15.93 44.73 13.40
#